data_b780b9b60c0f492463c35af5d938173e
#
_entry.id   b780b9b60c0f492463c35af5d938173e
#
_cell.length_a   1.000
_cell.length_b   1.000
_cell.length_c   1.000
_cell.angle_alpha   90.00
_cell.angle_beta   90.00
_cell.angle_gamma   90.00
#
_symmetry.space_group_name_H-M   'P 1'
#
loop_
_entity.id
_entity.type
_entity.pdbx_description
1 polymer ?
#
loop_
_entity_poly.entity_id
_entity_poly.type
_entity_poly.pdbx_seq_one_letter_code
_entity_poly.pdbx_strand_id
1 'polypeptide(L)'
;MNTKPKYTLFQNMRYIFHISWTLDKTLIFFTFGTALLTLCQNLVQLFIAPMIIQKVEQQAPLEELLLTILIFCVLLITLAGLIGYLTNEELDYGLRVRLSNHLTILATEKACTTSYPNTLRANYWETCDRSIYCVGVYDHGCSYMIRSTGQLFQAILGFALYLLLLSDLEPVLLILVIGTTVIGYFVSRKMSEWGYIHREESKQYRKIIRYISNELMANEMPKDIRIFGMQPWLSDIYNSALALYANFCARRETKVLFANLMDVLLVFLRNGFAYLYLIQMALNQNISASTFLLYFTAVTGFTNWVTTILEHAIKLHRQSLNTNEYRELLEYPEPFKFEDGLPLKKDVSKDYTITLEDVSFRYPDTEKDTLSHINLTIHAGEKLAIVALNGARKTTPVQR
;
A
#
# COMPACT_ATOMS: atom_id res chain seq x y z
N MET A 1 21.61 0.84 -1.55
CA MET A 1 21.67 0.14 -2.84
C MET A 1 20.38 0.40 -3.60
N ASN A 2 20.46 1.10 -4.74
CA ASN A 2 19.31 1.33 -5.63
C ASN A 2 19.12 0.07 -6.51
N THR A 3 18.65 -1.02 -5.92
CA THR A 3 18.26 -2.20 -6.71
C THR A 3 16.90 -1.90 -7.35
N LYS A 4 16.85 -1.95 -8.68
CA LYS A 4 15.59 -1.84 -9.42
C LYS A 4 14.63 -2.92 -8.91
N PRO A 5 13.32 -2.61 -8.78
CA PRO A 5 12.33 -3.59 -8.34
C PRO A 5 12.36 -4.82 -9.27
N LYS A 6 12.34 -6.01 -8.71
CA LYS A 6 12.41 -7.29 -9.46
C LYS A 6 11.20 -7.47 -10.39
N TYR A 7 10.02 -7.00 -9.95
CA TYR A 7 8.76 -7.14 -10.67
C TYR A 7 8.19 -5.79 -11.05
N THR A 8 7.61 -5.73 -12.24
CA THR A 8 6.89 -4.56 -12.74
C THR A 8 5.53 -4.40 -12.07
N LEU A 9 4.94 -3.20 -12.14
CA LEU A 9 3.60 -2.92 -11.62
C LEU A 9 2.55 -3.92 -12.13
N PHE A 10 2.54 -4.22 -13.44
CA PHE A 10 1.59 -5.15 -14.03
C PHE A 10 1.77 -6.60 -13.53
N GLN A 11 3.01 -7.05 -13.32
CA GLN A 11 3.28 -8.37 -12.76
C GLN A 11 2.77 -8.48 -11.31
N ASN A 12 2.97 -7.43 -10.52
CA ASN A 12 2.47 -7.39 -9.14
C ASN A 12 0.94 -7.29 -9.08
N MET A 13 0.32 -6.48 -9.95
CA MET A 13 -1.13 -6.47 -10.09
C MET A 13 -1.68 -7.87 -10.41
N ARG A 14 -1.14 -8.50 -11.47
CA ARG A 14 -1.56 -9.85 -11.86
C ARG A 14 -1.42 -10.84 -10.71
N TYR A 15 -0.34 -10.76 -9.94
CA TYR A 15 -0.09 -11.63 -8.79
C TYR A 15 -1.16 -11.47 -7.70
N ILE A 16 -1.43 -10.23 -7.26
CA ILE A 16 -2.45 -9.96 -6.23
C ILE A 16 -3.87 -10.31 -6.73
N PHE A 17 -4.17 -9.99 -7.98
CA PHE A 17 -5.46 -10.37 -8.59
C PHE A 17 -5.63 -11.88 -8.67
N HIS A 18 -4.58 -12.63 -8.99
CA HIS A 18 -4.64 -14.10 -9.02
C HIS A 18 -4.91 -14.68 -7.63
N ILE A 19 -4.22 -14.20 -6.60
CA ILE A 19 -4.46 -14.64 -5.21
C ILE A 19 -5.89 -14.29 -4.78
N SER A 20 -6.35 -13.07 -5.06
CA SER A 20 -7.71 -12.68 -4.72
C SER A 20 -8.76 -13.51 -5.47
N TRP A 21 -8.52 -13.82 -6.74
CA TRP A 21 -9.43 -14.64 -7.54
C TRP A 21 -9.56 -16.07 -7.01
N THR A 22 -8.45 -16.64 -6.53
CA THR A 22 -8.44 -17.99 -5.95
C THR A 22 -9.03 -18.03 -4.54
N LEU A 23 -8.83 -16.97 -3.76
CA LEU A 23 -9.32 -16.87 -2.40
C LEU A 23 -10.81 -16.50 -2.35
N ASP A 24 -11.18 -15.40 -3.00
CA ASP A 24 -12.54 -14.89 -3.05
C ASP A 24 -12.74 -13.92 -4.23
N LYS A 25 -13.52 -14.35 -5.21
CA LYS A 25 -13.86 -13.55 -6.40
C LYS A 25 -14.70 -12.32 -6.08
N THR A 26 -15.43 -12.36 -4.97
CA THR A 26 -16.42 -11.34 -4.57
C THR A 26 -15.75 -9.98 -4.40
N LEU A 27 -14.52 -9.93 -3.86
CA LEU A 27 -13.77 -8.68 -3.69
C LEU A 27 -13.56 -7.95 -5.03
N ILE A 28 -13.23 -8.69 -6.08
CA ILE A 28 -13.00 -8.12 -7.41
C ILE A 28 -14.32 -7.59 -7.98
N PHE A 29 -15.39 -8.40 -7.93
CA PHE A 29 -16.70 -7.98 -8.43
C PHE A 29 -17.25 -6.75 -7.67
N PHE A 30 -17.09 -6.69 -6.35
CA PHE A 30 -17.50 -5.53 -5.56
C PHE A 30 -16.70 -4.28 -5.93
N THR A 31 -15.39 -4.41 -6.08
CA THR A 31 -14.51 -3.29 -6.43
C THR A 31 -14.87 -2.68 -7.79
N PHE A 32 -15.08 -3.50 -8.83
CA PHE A 32 -15.46 -3.00 -10.15
C PHE A 32 -16.93 -2.61 -10.23
N GLY A 33 -17.80 -3.30 -9.51
CA GLY A 33 -19.21 -2.96 -9.39
C GLY A 33 -19.40 -1.58 -8.74
N THR A 34 -18.73 -1.31 -7.63
CA THR A 34 -18.75 0.01 -6.98
C THR A 34 -18.18 1.09 -7.88
N ALA A 35 -17.10 0.80 -8.62
CA ALA A 35 -16.51 1.73 -9.58
C ALA A 35 -17.51 2.17 -10.67
N LEU A 36 -18.24 1.21 -11.24
CA LEU A 36 -19.26 1.48 -12.26
C LEU A 36 -20.48 2.22 -11.68
N LEU A 37 -20.99 1.79 -10.52
CA LEU A 37 -22.12 2.47 -9.87
C LEU A 37 -21.78 3.92 -9.49
N THR A 38 -20.57 4.16 -8.97
CA THR A 38 -20.12 5.51 -8.64
C THR A 38 -19.97 6.36 -9.90
N LEU A 39 -19.50 5.79 -11.01
CA LEU A 39 -19.46 6.48 -12.30
C LEU A 39 -20.87 6.86 -12.77
N CYS A 40 -21.82 5.95 -12.70
CA CYS A 40 -23.23 6.23 -13.04
C CYS A 40 -23.80 7.35 -12.14
N GLN A 41 -23.52 7.31 -10.84
CA GLN A 41 -23.96 8.36 -9.92
C GLN A 41 -23.40 9.73 -10.29
N ASN A 42 -22.10 9.81 -10.65
CA ASN A 42 -21.48 11.06 -11.08
C ASN A 42 -22.08 11.60 -12.39
N LEU A 43 -22.42 10.72 -13.34
CA LEU A 43 -23.11 11.11 -14.56
C LEU A 43 -24.53 11.65 -14.27
N VAL A 44 -25.29 10.97 -13.42
CA VAL A 44 -26.62 11.46 -13.01
C VAL A 44 -26.52 12.83 -12.34
N GLN A 45 -25.53 13.04 -11.46
CA GLN A 45 -25.28 14.33 -10.82
C GLN A 45 -24.89 15.42 -11.82
N LEU A 46 -24.16 15.07 -12.88
CA LEU A 46 -23.77 16.01 -13.94
C LEU A 46 -24.98 16.53 -14.72
N PHE A 47 -25.94 15.66 -15.04
CA PHE A 47 -27.09 15.98 -15.89
C PHE A 47 -28.31 16.57 -15.17
N ILE A 48 -28.43 16.40 -13.83
CA ILE A 48 -29.63 16.82 -13.09
C ILE A 48 -29.90 18.34 -13.22
N ALA A 49 -28.91 19.18 -12.97
CA ALA A 49 -29.09 20.63 -12.99
C ALA A 49 -29.33 21.17 -14.41
N PRO A 50 -28.56 20.77 -15.45
CA PRO A 50 -28.85 21.15 -16.84
C PRO A 50 -30.24 20.73 -17.32
N MET A 51 -30.69 19.52 -16.99
CA MET A 51 -32.03 19.05 -17.39
C MET A 51 -33.16 19.83 -16.71
N ILE A 52 -33.01 20.18 -15.43
CA ILE A 52 -34.01 21.00 -14.72
C ILE A 52 -34.08 22.39 -15.37
N ILE A 53 -32.95 23.04 -15.67
CA ILE A 53 -32.91 24.35 -16.32
C ILE A 53 -33.50 24.27 -17.74
N GLN A 54 -33.20 23.24 -18.50
CA GLN A 54 -33.79 23.03 -19.84
C GLN A 54 -35.33 22.94 -19.78
N LYS A 55 -35.90 22.25 -18.80
CA LYS A 55 -37.33 22.21 -18.60
C LYS A 55 -37.93 23.56 -18.23
N VAL A 56 -37.21 24.35 -17.43
CA VAL A 56 -37.65 25.73 -17.09
C VAL A 56 -37.59 26.64 -18.33
N GLU A 57 -36.52 26.57 -19.13
CA GLU A 57 -36.40 27.31 -20.40
C GLU A 57 -37.50 26.97 -21.37
N GLN A 58 -37.94 25.72 -21.42
CA GLN A 58 -39.07 25.23 -22.25
C GLN A 58 -40.42 25.59 -21.68
N GLN A 59 -40.49 26.28 -20.54
CA GLN A 59 -41.78 26.60 -19.83
C GLN A 59 -42.63 25.37 -19.59
N ALA A 60 -42.02 24.22 -19.28
CA ALA A 60 -42.72 22.99 -19.01
C ALA A 60 -43.66 23.15 -17.79
N PRO A 61 -44.81 22.44 -17.76
CA PRO A 61 -45.75 22.51 -16.65
C PRO A 61 -45.06 22.05 -15.35
N LEU A 62 -45.49 22.61 -14.22
CA LEU A 62 -44.93 22.33 -12.91
C LEU A 62 -44.94 20.82 -12.59
N GLU A 63 -45.91 20.09 -13.03
CA GLU A 63 -46.04 18.64 -12.82
C GLU A 63 -44.87 17.87 -13.48
N GLU A 64 -44.52 18.22 -14.73
CA GLU A 64 -43.37 17.59 -15.42
C GLU A 64 -42.02 17.92 -14.76
N LEU A 65 -41.87 19.15 -14.27
CA LEU A 65 -40.68 19.56 -13.56
C LEU A 65 -40.51 18.79 -12.24
N LEU A 66 -41.59 18.70 -11.45
CA LEU A 66 -41.61 17.93 -10.20
C LEU A 66 -41.36 16.45 -10.46
N LEU A 67 -41.96 15.88 -11.48
CA LEU A 67 -41.73 14.48 -11.88
C LEU A 67 -40.27 14.23 -12.24
N THR A 68 -39.65 15.14 -13.00
CA THR A 68 -38.24 15.03 -13.39
C THR A 68 -37.32 15.06 -12.16
N ILE A 69 -37.56 15.99 -11.24
CA ILE A 69 -36.80 16.06 -9.97
C ILE A 69 -36.98 14.79 -9.16
N LEU A 70 -38.22 14.28 -9.05
CA LEU A 70 -38.50 13.05 -8.30
C LEU A 70 -37.75 11.85 -8.88
N ILE A 71 -37.76 11.67 -10.20
CA ILE A 71 -37.03 10.59 -10.89
C ILE A 71 -35.55 10.66 -10.58
N PHE A 72 -34.90 11.86 -10.70
CA PHE A 72 -33.50 12.02 -10.39
C PHE A 72 -33.17 11.76 -8.90
N CYS A 73 -34.03 12.23 -7.99
CA CYS A 73 -33.85 11.98 -6.55
C CYS A 73 -33.96 10.47 -6.23
N VAL A 74 -34.95 9.77 -6.77
CA VAL A 74 -35.08 8.32 -6.56
C VAL A 74 -33.90 7.58 -7.15
N LEU A 75 -33.43 7.95 -8.34
CA LEU A 75 -32.27 7.35 -8.97
C LEU A 75 -30.96 7.59 -8.15
N LEU A 76 -30.74 8.81 -7.65
CA LEU A 76 -29.58 9.12 -6.82
C LEU A 76 -29.62 8.38 -5.48
N ILE A 77 -30.79 8.29 -4.82
CA ILE A 77 -30.95 7.58 -3.56
C ILE A 77 -30.71 6.09 -3.76
N THR A 78 -31.24 5.49 -4.82
CA THR A 78 -31.05 4.06 -5.11
C THR A 78 -29.58 3.75 -5.44
N LEU A 79 -28.92 4.57 -6.26
CA LEU A 79 -27.48 4.42 -6.54
C LEU A 79 -26.64 4.59 -5.28
N ALA A 80 -26.90 5.63 -4.48
CA ALA A 80 -26.20 5.86 -3.21
C ALA A 80 -26.41 4.69 -2.24
N GLY A 81 -27.62 4.14 -2.14
CA GLY A 81 -27.92 2.98 -1.32
C GLY A 81 -27.18 1.73 -1.78
N LEU A 82 -27.12 1.46 -3.09
CA LEU A 82 -26.36 0.33 -3.66
C LEU A 82 -24.86 0.49 -3.43
N ILE A 83 -24.33 1.68 -3.67
CA ILE A 83 -22.89 1.98 -3.41
C ILE A 83 -22.61 1.81 -1.92
N GLY A 84 -23.45 2.38 -1.05
CA GLY A 84 -23.33 2.25 0.40
C GLY A 84 -23.35 0.80 0.86
N TYR A 85 -24.20 -0.04 0.29
CA TYR A 85 -24.22 -1.48 0.58
C TYR A 85 -22.94 -2.18 0.17
N LEU A 86 -22.43 -1.92 -1.05
CA LEU A 86 -21.21 -2.55 -1.55
C LEU A 86 -19.93 -2.00 -0.90
N THR A 87 -19.95 -0.78 -0.39
CA THR A 87 -18.82 -0.15 0.32
C THR A 87 -18.95 -0.23 1.83
N ASN A 88 -19.97 -0.93 2.34
CA ASN A 88 -20.15 -1.12 3.77
C ASN A 88 -18.85 -1.66 4.39
N GLU A 89 -18.44 -1.03 5.49
CA GLU A 89 -17.18 -1.38 6.17
C GLU A 89 -17.12 -2.86 6.55
N GLU A 90 -18.23 -3.50 6.88
CA GLU A 90 -18.28 -4.91 7.22
C GLU A 90 -17.99 -5.81 6.00
N LEU A 91 -18.53 -5.48 4.83
CA LEU A 91 -18.37 -6.28 3.61
C LEU A 91 -17.04 -6.02 2.91
N ASP A 92 -16.78 -4.79 2.48
CA ASP A 92 -15.57 -4.43 1.73
C ASP A 92 -14.32 -4.53 2.62
N TYR A 93 -14.41 -4.04 3.87
CA TYR A 93 -13.34 -4.15 4.85
C TYR A 93 -13.08 -5.62 5.22
N GLY A 94 -14.13 -6.40 5.47
CA GLY A 94 -14.03 -7.83 5.80
C GLY A 94 -13.34 -8.64 4.69
N LEU A 95 -13.70 -8.40 3.42
CA LEU A 95 -13.07 -9.07 2.28
C LEU A 95 -11.60 -8.68 2.12
N ARG A 96 -11.25 -7.40 2.34
CA ARG A 96 -9.86 -6.93 2.28
C ARG A 96 -9.02 -7.46 3.44
N VAL A 97 -9.59 -7.51 4.64
CA VAL A 97 -8.94 -8.11 5.82
C VAL A 97 -8.69 -9.60 5.58
N ARG A 98 -9.64 -10.31 4.98
CA ARG A 98 -9.46 -11.73 4.61
C ARG A 98 -8.29 -11.92 3.65
N LEU A 99 -8.17 -11.08 2.61
CA LEU A 99 -7.02 -11.11 1.71
C LEU A 99 -5.71 -10.76 2.44
N SER A 100 -5.71 -9.71 3.26
CA SER A 100 -4.54 -9.30 4.05
C SER A 100 -4.09 -10.41 5.00
N ASN A 101 -5.02 -11.03 5.72
CA ASN A 101 -4.72 -12.14 6.62
C ASN A 101 -4.17 -13.36 5.86
N HIS A 102 -4.72 -13.68 4.69
CA HIS A 102 -4.19 -14.77 3.86
C HIS A 102 -2.74 -14.50 3.43
N LEU A 103 -2.44 -13.28 2.97
CA LEU A 103 -1.08 -12.89 2.61
C LEU A 103 -0.14 -12.94 3.84
N THR A 104 -0.63 -12.53 5.02
CA THR A 104 0.13 -12.62 6.27
C THR A 104 0.43 -14.07 6.65
N ILE A 105 -0.54 -14.97 6.49
CA ILE A 105 -0.36 -16.40 6.74
C ILE A 105 0.73 -16.97 5.84
N LEU A 106 0.70 -16.69 4.54
CA LEU A 106 1.73 -17.14 3.61
C LEU A 106 3.14 -16.62 3.97
N ALA A 107 3.24 -15.34 4.38
CA ALA A 107 4.51 -14.77 4.83
C ALA A 107 5.00 -15.43 6.13
N THR A 108 4.09 -15.68 7.08
CA THR A 108 4.42 -16.34 8.36
C THR A 108 4.80 -17.79 8.14
N GLU A 109 4.08 -18.53 7.30
CA GLU A 109 4.40 -19.89 6.91
C GLU A 109 5.81 -19.97 6.32
N LYS A 110 6.14 -19.08 5.37
CA LYS A 110 7.48 -18.98 4.82
C LYS A 110 8.53 -18.68 5.88
N ALA A 111 8.23 -17.78 6.83
CA ALA A 111 9.15 -17.45 7.92
C ALA A 111 9.39 -18.65 8.86
N CYS A 112 8.37 -19.48 9.10
CA CYS A 112 8.45 -20.67 9.96
C CYS A 112 9.07 -21.88 9.26
N THR A 113 8.92 -22.01 7.93
CA THR A 113 9.37 -23.19 7.17
C THR A 113 10.72 -22.99 6.47
N THR A 114 11.34 -21.83 6.64
CA THR A 114 12.65 -21.55 6.02
C THR A 114 13.75 -22.46 6.55
N SER A 115 14.77 -22.67 5.73
CA SER A 115 15.96 -23.43 6.13
C SER A 115 16.68 -22.78 7.31
N TYR A 116 17.13 -23.58 8.26
CA TYR A 116 17.82 -23.10 9.47
C TYR A 116 18.97 -22.10 9.22
N PRO A 117 19.83 -22.25 8.19
CA PRO A 117 20.85 -21.23 7.88
C PRO A 117 20.30 -19.85 7.58
N ASN A 118 19.07 -19.74 7.07
CA ASN A 118 18.42 -18.44 6.84
C ASN A 118 18.07 -17.76 8.16
N THR A 119 17.63 -18.52 9.17
CA THR A 119 17.26 -17.97 10.49
C THR A 119 18.44 -17.36 11.23
N LEU A 120 19.68 -17.72 10.88
CA LEU A 120 20.91 -17.17 11.44
C LEU A 120 21.33 -15.85 10.80
N ARG A 121 20.70 -15.44 9.71
CA ARG A 121 21.03 -14.21 8.96
C ARG A 121 20.16 -13.06 9.43
N ALA A 122 20.77 -11.99 9.91
CA ALA A 122 20.06 -10.76 10.29
C ALA A 122 19.24 -10.17 9.12
N ASN A 123 19.76 -10.26 7.90
CA ASN A 123 19.09 -9.77 6.68
C ASN A 123 17.77 -10.54 6.39
N TYR A 124 17.70 -11.82 6.73
CA TYR A 124 16.47 -12.61 6.58
C TYR A 124 15.33 -12.05 7.45
N TRP A 125 15.60 -11.83 8.73
CA TRP A 125 14.61 -11.29 9.66
C TRP A 125 14.19 -9.86 9.31
N GLU A 126 15.13 -9.05 8.82
CA GLU A 126 14.80 -7.73 8.29
C GLU A 126 13.84 -7.83 7.08
N THR A 127 14.03 -8.83 6.21
CA THR A 127 13.14 -9.08 5.08
C THR A 127 11.77 -9.58 5.54
N CYS A 128 11.71 -10.44 6.57
CA CYS A 128 10.44 -10.86 7.19
C CYS A 128 9.68 -9.67 7.76
N ASP A 129 10.33 -8.83 8.57
CA ASP A 129 9.71 -7.64 9.16
C ASP A 129 9.16 -6.68 8.10
N ARG A 130 9.92 -6.43 7.04
CA ARG A 130 9.49 -5.59 5.92
C ARG A 130 8.29 -6.18 5.19
N SER A 131 8.32 -7.48 4.92
CA SER A 131 7.24 -8.19 4.23
C SER A 131 5.94 -8.16 5.03
N ILE A 132 5.98 -8.49 6.33
CA ILE A 132 4.82 -8.46 7.22
C ILE A 132 4.26 -7.03 7.33
N TYR A 133 5.14 -6.03 7.43
CA TYR A 133 4.72 -4.63 7.44
C TYR A 133 3.99 -4.23 6.16
N CYS A 134 4.47 -4.66 4.99
CA CYS A 134 3.85 -4.37 3.70
C CYS A 134 2.44 -4.98 3.54
N VAL A 135 2.17 -6.10 4.21
CA VAL A 135 0.85 -6.75 4.19
C VAL A 135 -0.08 -6.18 5.25
N GLY A 136 0.44 -5.93 6.46
CA GLY A 136 -0.35 -5.51 7.63
C GLY A 136 -0.90 -4.09 7.60
N VAL A 137 -0.46 -3.24 6.68
CA VAL A 137 -0.94 -1.86 6.54
C VAL A 137 -2.15 -1.81 5.61
N TYR A 138 -3.34 -1.80 6.18
CA TYR A 138 -4.62 -1.90 5.47
C TYR A 138 -4.77 -0.88 4.32
N ASP A 139 -4.37 0.38 4.50
CA ASP A 139 -4.58 1.44 3.50
C ASP A 139 -3.51 1.53 2.42
N HIS A 140 -2.31 1.00 2.67
CA HIS A 140 -1.16 1.09 1.75
C HIS A 140 -0.55 -0.26 1.43
N GLY A 141 -1.08 -1.34 2.00
CA GLY A 141 -0.60 -2.70 1.81
C GLY A 141 -0.94 -3.31 0.46
N CYS A 142 -0.42 -4.51 0.25
CA CYS A 142 -0.64 -5.29 -0.98
C CYS A 142 -2.14 -5.53 -1.28
N SER A 143 -2.96 -5.74 -0.24
CA SER A 143 -4.40 -5.98 -0.37
C SER A 143 -5.18 -4.77 -0.91
N TYR A 144 -4.67 -3.55 -0.70
CA TYR A 144 -5.30 -2.32 -1.17
C TYR A 144 -5.13 -2.09 -2.68
N MET A 145 -4.22 -2.82 -3.34
CA MET A 145 -3.95 -2.72 -4.77
C MET A 145 -5.21 -2.97 -5.63
N ILE A 146 -6.08 -3.90 -5.21
CA ILE A 146 -7.32 -4.21 -5.93
C ILE A 146 -8.23 -2.98 -5.94
N ARG A 147 -8.45 -2.36 -4.77
CA ARG A 147 -9.28 -1.15 -4.65
C ARG A 147 -8.71 0.03 -5.45
N SER A 148 -7.41 0.27 -5.35
CA SER A 148 -6.75 1.33 -6.13
C SER A 148 -6.87 1.11 -7.63
N THR A 149 -6.86 -0.15 -8.08
CA THR A 149 -7.08 -0.51 -9.50
C THR A 149 -8.52 -0.21 -9.93
N GLY A 150 -9.52 -0.55 -9.11
CA GLY A 150 -10.92 -0.21 -9.39
C GLY A 150 -11.16 1.28 -9.45
N GLN A 151 -10.57 2.05 -8.53
CA GLN A 151 -10.64 3.51 -8.52
C GLN A 151 -9.93 4.15 -9.73
N LEU A 152 -8.77 3.61 -10.14
CA LEU A 152 -8.11 4.05 -11.36
C LEU A 152 -8.95 3.73 -12.61
N PHE A 153 -9.53 2.54 -12.68
CA PHE A 153 -10.45 2.16 -13.76
C PHE A 153 -11.64 3.10 -13.84
N GLN A 154 -12.29 3.39 -12.72
CA GLN A 154 -13.38 4.37 -12.62
C GLN A 154 -12.95 5.75 -13.14
N ALA A 155 -11.77 6.22 -12.70
CA ALA A 155 -11.26 7.54 -13.07
C ALA A 155 -10.94 7.64 -14.57
N ILE A 156 -10.39 6.58 -15.18
CA ILE A 156 -10.12 6.51 -16.62
C ILE A 156 -11.42 6.54 -17.42
N LEU A 157 -12.44 5.76 -17.01
CA LEU A 157 -13.75 5.77 -17.67
C LEU A 157 -14.44 7.11 -17.51
N GLY A 158 -14.41 7.71 -16.31
CA GLY A 158 -14.96 9.05 -16.08
C GLY A 158 -14.26 10.10 -16.93
N PHE A 159 -12.94 10.08 -16.99
CA PHE A 159 -12.17 10.96 -17.87
C PHE A 159 -12.58 10.82 -19.33
N ALA A 160 -12.68 9.59 -19.85
CA ALA A 160 -13.07 9.34 -21.23
C ALA A 160 -14.49 9.86 -21.55
N LEU A 161 -15.46 9.66 -20.65
CA LEU A 161 -16.82 10.15 -20.81
C LEU A 161 -16.90 11.68 -20.77
N TYR A 162 -16.19 12.32 -19.84
CA TYR A 162 -16.15 13.78 -19.79
C TYR A 162 -15.39 14.39 -20.98
N LEU A 163 -14.36 13.69 -21.49
CA LEU A 163 -13.68 14.10 -22.72
C LEU A 163 -14.63 14.09 -23.92
N LEU A 164 -15.47 13.06 -24.04
CA LEU A 164 -16.50 12.99 -25.09
C LEU A 164 -17.52 14.12 -24.96
N LEU A 165 -17.98 14.43 -23.74
CA LEU A 165 -18.91 15.53 -23.48
C LEU A 165 -18.31 16.91 -23.81
N LEU A 166 -17.00 17.06 -23.61
CA LEU A 166 -16.29 18.33 -23.87
C LEU A 166 -15.70 18.40 -25.29
N SER A 167 -15.87 17.36 -26.11
CA SER A 167 -15.32 17.31 -27.48
C SER A 167 -15.89 18.40 -28.40
N ASP A 168 -17.10 18.89 -28.11
CA ASP A 168 -17.76 19.96 -28.85
C ASP A 168 -17.19 21.36 -28.50
N LEU A 169 -16.38 21.46 -27.43
CA LEU A 169 -15.69 22.68 -27.05
C LEU A 169 -14.37 22.82 -27.81
N GLU A 170 -13.88 24.06 -27.91
CA GLU A 170 -12.60 24.33 -28.58
C GLU A 170 -11.44 23.53 -27.94
N PRO A 171 -10.55 22.93 -28.75
CA PRO A 171 -9.40 22.15 -28.30
C PRO A 171 -8.48 22.91 -27.33
N VAL A 172 -8.48 24.24 -27.39
CA VAL A 172 -7.66 25.11 -26.53
C VAL A 172 -7.98 24.89 -25.04
N LEU A 173 -9.26 24.76 -24.69
CA LEU A 173 -9.68 24.47 -23.30
C LEU A 173 -9.18 23.13 -22.81
N LEU A 174 -9.27 22.09 -23.62
CA LEU A 174 -8.78 20.77 -23.28
C LEU A 174 -7.27 20.77 -23.05
N ILE A 175 -6.51 21.41 -23.93
CA ILE A 175 -5.05 21.56 -23.81
C ILE A 175 -4.69 22.33 -22.53
N LEU A 176 -5.41 23.39 -22.19
CA LEU A 176 -5.17 24.17 -20.97
C LEU A 176 -5.44 23.35 -19.73
N VAL A 177 -6.54 22.61 -19.68
CA VAL A 177 -6.89 21.74 -18.53
C VAL A 177 -5.86 20.62 -18.35
N ILE A 178 -5.50 19.94 -19.44
CA ILE A 178 -4.52 18.85 -19.39
C ILE A 178 -3.13 19.41 -19.01
N GLY A 179 -2.72 20.51 -19.64
CA GLY A 179 -1.41 21.13 -19.41
C GLY A 179 -1.22 21.57 -17.96
N THR A 180 -2.19 22.31 -17.40
CA THR A 180 -2.14 22.75 -15.98
C THR A 180 -2.17 21.57 -15.00
N THR A 181 -2.91 20.51 -15.30
CA THR A 181 -2.97 19.33 -14.45
C THR A 181 -1.64 18.57 -14.48
N VAL A 182 -1.03 18.42 -15.65
CA VAL A 182 0.29 17.79 -15.79
C VAL A 182 1.37 18.58 -15.03
N ILE A 183 1.34 19.92 -15.10
CA ILE A 183 2.25 20.78 -14.33
C ILE A 183 2.05 20.56 -12.82
N GLY A 184 0.80 20.58 -12.34
CA GLY A 184 0.46 20.33 -10.93
C GLY A 184 0.96 18.96 -10.46
N TYR A 185 0.80 17.93 -11.29
CA TYR A 185 1.33 16.59 -11.00
C TYR A 185 2.85 16.57 -10.81
N PHE A 186 3.61 17.18 -11.72
CA PHE A 186 5.07 17.21 -11.59
C PHE A 186 5.54 17.96 -10.35
N VAL A 187 4.87 19.07 -10.00
CA VAL A 187 5.14 19.82 -8.77
C VAL A 187 4.84 18.96 -7.54
N SER A 188 3.66 18.37 -7.47
CA SER A 188 3.24 17.49 -6.35
C SER A 188 4.16 16.29 -6.20
N ARG A 189 4.52 15.64 -7.30
CA ARG A 189 5.45 14.51 -7.34
C ARG A 189 6.82 14.89 -6.78
N LYS A 190 7.41 16.00 -7.25
CA LYS A 190 8.72 16.47 -6.80
C LYS A 190 8.74 16.79 -5.30
N MET A 191 7.66 17.37 -4.79
CA MET A 191 7.55 17.64 -3.34
C MET A 191 7.36 16.36 -2.51
N SER A 192 6.61 15.39 -3.02
CA SER A 192 6.40 14.09 -2.37
C SER A 192 7.66 13.22 -2.38
N GLU A 193 8.51 13.32 -3.40
CA GLU A 193 9.78 12.60 -3.50
C GLU A 193 10.77 12.98 -2.38
N TRP A 194 10.65 14.18 -1.80
CA TRP A 194 11.48 14.61 -0.68
C TRP A 194 11.43 13.62 0.50
N GLY A 195 10.23 13.19 0.87
CA GLY A 195 10.05 12.20 1.95
C GLY A 195 10.66 10.84 1.64
N TYR A 196 10.68 10.44 0.37
CA TYR A 196 11.32 9.21 -0.07
C TYR A 196 12.85 9.31 -0.05
N ILE A 197 13.41 10.43 -0.50
CA ILE A 197 14.85 10.68 -0.50
C ILE A 197 15.42 10.66 0.93
N HIS A 198 14.69 11.25 1.89
CA HIS A 198 15.10 11.34 3.31
C HIS A 198 14.58 10.18 4.17
N ARG A 199 14.11 9.09 3.58
CA ARG A 199 13.52 7.95 4.31
C ARG A 199 14.46 7.30 5.33
N GLU A 200 15.77 7.32 5.08
CA GLU A 200 16.76 6.72 5.98
C GLU A 200 16.82 7.47 7.33
N GLU A 201 16.72 8.81 7.32
CA GLU A 201 16.61 9.61 8.53
C GLU A 201 15.39 9.19 9.37
N SER A 202 14.23 9.07 8.72
CA SER A 202 12.99 8.61 9.35
C SER A 202 13.09 7.17 9.91
N LYS A 203 13.78 6.26 9.19
CA LYS A 203 13.97 4.89 9.65
C LYS A 203 14.79 4.81 10.94
N GLN A 204 15.85 5.60 11.05
CA GLN A 204 16.69 5.62 12.24
C GLN A 204 15.88 6.01 13.49
N TYR A 205 15.09 7.10 13.41
CA TYR A 205 14.26 7.53 14.55
C TYR A 205 13.20 6.49 14.92
N ARG A 206 12.52 5.91 13.94
CA ARG A 206 11.52 4.85 14.17
C ARG A 206 12.14 3.57 14.73
N LYS A 207 13.39 3.25 14.36
CA LYS A 207 14.10 2.08 14.90
C LYS A 207 14.33 2.26 16.40
N ILE A 208 14.77 3.43 16.85
CA ILE A 208 14.99 3.74 18.26
C ILE A 208 13.65 3.67 19.04
N ILE A 209 12.62 4.36 18.54
CA ILE A 209 11.29 4.37 19.16
C ILE A 209 10.75 2.94 19.31
N ARG A 210 10.82 2.14 18.26
CA ARG A 210 10.34 0.75 18.25
C ARG A 210 11.15 -0.13 19.19
N TYR A 211 12.47 0.01 19.20
CA TYR A 211 13.34 -0.75 20.09
C TYR A 211 12.95 -0.51 21.55
N ILE A 212 12.86 0.73 21.98
CA ILE A 212 12.47 1.08 23.35
C ILE A 212 11.06 0.58 23.68
N SER A 213 10.09 0.76 22.75
CA SER A 213 8.72 0.27 22.97
C SER A 213 8.66 -1.26 23.13
N ASN A 214 9.41 -2.00 22.32
CA ASN A 214 9.44 -3.46 22.40
C ASN A 214 10.11 -3.94 23.69
N GLU A 215 11.23 -3.34 24.09
CA GLU A 215 11.93 -3.66 25.34
C GLU A 215 11.06 -3.36 26.58
N LEU A 216 10.33 -2.24 26.57
CA LEU A 216 9.40 -1.89 27.65
C LEU A 216 8.23 -2.87 27.76
N MET A 217 7.83 -3.51 26.67
CA MET A 217 6.75 -4.51 26.65
C MET A 217 7.24 -5.94 26.89
N ALA A 218 8.55 -6.18 26.89
CA ALA A 218 9.11 -7.49 27.19
C ALA A 218 8.92 -7.86 28.67
N ASN A 219 8.43 -9.05 28.95
CA ASN A 219 8.11 -9.49 30.32
C ASN A 219 9.32 -9.50 31.29
N GLU A 220 10.52 -9.56 30.75
CA GLU A 220 11.77 -9.66 31.54
C GLU A 220 12.29 -8.29 31.99
N MET A 221 12.07 -7.22 31.23
CA MET A 221 12.63 -5.89 31.47
C MET A 221 12.01 -5.06 32.60
N PRO A 222 10.71 -5.15 32.96
CA PRO A 222 10.10 -4.30 33.99
C PRO A 222 10.77 -4.39 35.35
N LYS A 223 11.31 -5.57 35.70
CA LYS A 223 12.04 -5.77 36.94
C LYS A 223 13.35 -4.97 36.96
N ASP A 224 14.13 -5.09 35.90
CA ASP A 224 15.45 -4.44 35.80
C ASP A 224 15.30 -2.91 35.70
N ILE A 225 14.31 -2.42 34.95
CA ILE A 225 13.99 -0.99 34.85
C ILE A 225 13.72 -0.41 36.23
N ARG A 226 12.98 -1.12 37.11
CA ARG A 226 12.65 -0.67 38.47
C ARG A 226 13.88 -0.76 39.40
N ILE A 227 14.62 -1.86 39.37
CA ILE A 227 15.77 -2.07 40.24
C ILE A 227 16.87 -1.05 39.94
N PHE A 228 17.14 -0.77 38.67
CA PHE A 228 18.20 0.14 38.23
C PHE A 228 17.71 1.59 38.04
N GLY A 229 16.44 1.90 38.25
CA GLY A 229 15.89 3.24 38.10
C GLY A 229 16.01 3.80 36.68
N MET A 230 15.93 2.93 35.65
CA MET A 230 16.22 3.30 34.25
C MET A 230 15.07 4.06 33.55
N GLN A 231 13.90 4.20 34.19
CA GLN A 231 12.72 4.83 33.59
C GLN A 231 12.97 6.25 33.08
N PRO A 232 13.61 7.19 33.83
CA PRO A 232 13.88 8.54 33.32
C PRO A 232 14.77 8.51 32.07
N TRP A 233 15.84 7.74 32.11
CA TRP A 233 16.79 7.61 31.00
C TRP A 233 16.14 7.05 29.72
N LEU A 234 15.31 6.00 29.84
CA LEU A 234 14.56 5.44 28.70
C LEU A 234 13.54 6.43 28.15
N SER A 235 12.84 7.16 29.05
CA SER A 235 11.91 8.23 28.65
C SER A 235 12.62 9.35 27.90
N ASP A 236 13.78 9.78 28.33
CA ASP A 236 14.56 10.83 27.67
C ASP A 236 15.01 10.41 26.26
N ILE A 237 15.50 9.18 26.09
CA ILE A 237 15.87 8.66 24.76
C ILE A 237 14.63 8.57 23.86
N TYR A 238 13.53 8.02 24.37
CA TYR A 238 12.27 7.91 23.64
C TYR A 238 11.73 9.27 23.19
N ASN A 239 11.65 10.23 24.12
CA ASN A 239 11.13 11.57 23.84
C ASN A 239 12.04 12.33 22.87
N SER A 240 13.36 12.19 22.99
CA SER A 240 14.32 12.78 22.05
C SER A 240 14.15 12.22 20.64
N ALA A 241 14.04 10.90 20.51
CA ALA A 241 13.81 10.27 19.21
C ALA A 241 12.44 10.65 18.63
N LEU A 242 11.40 10.75 19.48
CA LEU A 242 10.06 11.16 19.08
C LEU A 242 10.06 12.61 18.59
N ALA A 243 10.73 13.53 19.30
CA ALA A 243 10.86 14.93 18.89
C ALA A 243 11.57 15.08 17.53
N LEU A 244 12.65 14.33 17.30
CA LEU A 244 13.35 14.32 16.02
C LEU A 244 12.46 13.76 14.89
N TYR A 245 11.71 12.68 15.18
CA TYR A 245 10.76 12.13 14.23
C TYR A 245 9.59 13.08 13.93
N ALA A 246 9.05 13.76 14.95
CA ALA A 246 8.01 14.78 14.78
C ALA A 246 8.49 15.96 13.92
N ASN A 247 9.72 16.44 14.14
CA ASN A 247 10.33 17.47 13.30
C ASN A 247 10.52 17.01 11.85
N PHE A 248 10.93 15.76 11.64
CA PHE A 248 10.99 15.18 10.30
C PHE A 248 9.61 15.17 9.62
N CYS A 249 8.58 14.71 10.34
CA CYS A 249 7.20 14.71 9.85
C CYS A 249 6.72 16.13 9.51
N ALA A 250 6.96 17.11 10.38
CA ALA A 250 6.59 18.50 10.16
C ALA A 250 7.25 19.07 8.88
N ARG A 251 8.56 18.81 8.68
CA ARG A 251 9.25 19.21 7.44
C ARG A 251 8.66 18.56 6.19
N ARG A 252 8.30 17.27 6.27
CA ARG A 252 7.64 16.57 5.16
C ARG A 252 6.26 17.14 4.88
N GLU A 253 5.44 17.33 5.90
CA GLU A 253 4.07 17.88 5.75
C GLU A 253 4.09 19.32 5.22
N THR A 254 5.06 20.13 5.62
CA THR A 254 5.23 21.49 5.05
C THR A 254 5.48 21.44 3.53
N LYS A 255 6.25 20.45 3.03
CA LYS A 255 6.44 20.27 1.57
C LYS A 255 5.15 19.85 0.88
N VAL A 256 4.38 18.94 1.50
CA VAL A 256 3.08 18.51 0.99
C VAL A 256 2.08 19.68 0.99
N LEU A 257 2.05 20.47 2.06
CA LEU A 257 1.21 21.67 2.14
C LEU A 257 1.52 22.64 0.97
N PHE A 258 2.80 22.89 0.70
CA PHE A 258 3.21 23.75 -0.39
C PHE A 258 2.76 23.21 -1.76
N ALA A 259 2.87 21.89 -1.98
CA ALA A 259 2.35 21.24 -3.18
C ALA A 259 0.84 21.42 -3.32
N ASN A 260 0.08 21.24 -2.23
CA ASN A 260 -1.37 21.43 -2.23
C ASN A 260 -1.78 22.89 -2.50
N LEU A 261 -1.06 23.87 -1.94
CA LEU A 261 -1.30 25.29 -2.22
C LEU A 261 -1.05 25.63 -3.69
N MET A 262 0.01 25.09 -4.28
CA MET A 262 0.28 25.25 -5.71
C MET A 262 -0.81 24.61 -6.58
N ASP A 263 -1.30 23.43 -6.19
CA ASP A 263 -2.41 22.77 -6.89
C ASP A 263 -3.68 23.61 -6.84
N VAL A 264 -4.06 24.13 -5.67
CA VAL A 264 -5.21 25.04 -5.50
C VAL A 264 -5.08 26.27 -6.42
N LEU A 265 -3.88 26.87 -6.50
CA LEU A 265 -3.62 28.01 -7.38
C LEU A 265 -3.80 27.63 -8.86
N LEU A 266 -3.26 26.50 -9.28
CA LEU A 266 -3.42 25.99 -10.64
C LEU A 266 -4.88 25.68 -10.98
N VAL A 267 -5.63 25.08 -10.05
CA VAL A 267 -7.08 24.84 -10.18
C VAL A 267 -7.84 26.16 -10.35
N PHE A 268 -7.53 27.15 -9.53
CA PHE A 268 -8.16 28.48 -9.62
C PHE A 268 -7.91 29.14 -10.97
N LEU A 269 -6.65 29.18 -11.43
CA LEU A 269 -6.30 29.75 -12.73
C LEU A 269 -7.01 29.01 -13.87
N ARG A 270 -6.94 27.68 -13.86
CA ARG A 270 -7.57 26.83 -14.88
C ARG A 270 -9.07 27.04 -14.97
N ASN A 271 -9.78 26.94 -13.83
CA ASN A 271 -11.22 27.15 -13.80
C ASN A 271 -11.58 28.59 -14.17
N GLY A 272 -10.81 29.57 -13.72
CA GLY A 272 -11.01 30.97 -14.07
C GLY A 272 -10.95 31.20 -15.59
N PHE A 273 -9.92 30.68 -16.27
CA PHE A 273 -9.82 30.76 -17.72
C PHE A 273 -10.95 30.01 -18.44
N ALA A 274 -11.29 28.80 -17.97
CA ALA A 274 -12.38 28.01 -18.54
C ALA A 274 -13.73 28.74 -18.40
N TYR A 275 -14.01 29.34 -17.26
CA TYR A 275 -15.25 30.06 -17.01
C TYR A 275 -15.32 31.35 -17.81
N LEU A 276 -14.23 32.12 -17.91
CA LEU A 276 -14.18 33.29 -18.77
C LEU A 276 -14.49 32.95 -20.24
N TYR A 277 -13.90 31.85 -20.74
CA TYR A 277 -14.18 31.37 -22.09
C TYR A 277 -15.65 30.96 -22.26
N LEU A 278 -16.21 30.18 -21.32
CA LEU A 278 -17.63 29.76 -21.37
C LEU A 278 -18.58 30.95 -21.31
N ILE A 279 -18.29 31.99 -20.50
CA ILE A 279 -19.07 33.23 -20.44
C ILE A 279 -19.00 33.95 -21.79
N GLN A 280 -17.82 34.08 -22.38
CA GLN A 280 -17.63 34.72 -23.68
C GLN A 280 -18.37 33.96 -24.80
N MET A 281 -18.35 32.61 -24.75
CA MET A 281 -19.12 31.75 -25.65
C MET A 281 -20.63 31.95 -25.47
N ALA A 282 -21.11 32.01 -24.21
CA ALA A 282 -22.52 32.27 -23.94
C ALA A 282 -23.02 33.58 -24.45
N LEU A 283 -22.20 34.66 -24.34
CA LEU A 283 -22.56 35.98 -24.81
C LEU A 283 -22.53 36.11 -26.36
N ASN A 284 -21.60 35.39 -27.01
CA ASN A 284 -21.41 35.52 -28.47
C ASN A 284 -22.23 34.52 -29.29
N GLN A 285 -22.50 33.32 -28.78
CA GLN A 285 -23.13 32.20 -29.51
C GLN A 285 -24.56 31.92 -29.12
N ASN A 286 -25.17 32.69 -28.19
CA ASN A 286 -26.53 32.48 -27.68
C ASN A 286 -26.82 31.06 -27.24
N ILE A 287 -25.84 30.40 -26.58
CA ILE A 287 -26.07 29.06 -25.99
C ILE A 287 -27.09 29.16 -24.85
N SER A 288 -27.90 28.09 -24.72
CA SER A 288 -28.90 28.01 -23.63
C SER A 288 -28.23 27.95 -22.25
N ALA A 289 -28.91 28.44 -21.21
CA ALA A 289 -28.39 28.39 -19.85
C ALA A 289 -28.18 26.95 -19.39
N SER A 290 -28.99 26.01 -19.87
CA SER A 290 -28.82 24.57 -19.61
C SER A 290 -27.51 24.04 -20.19
N THR A 291 -27.16 24.37 -21.42
CA THR A 291 -25.90 23.97 -22.07
C THR A 291 -24.68 24.62 -21.39
N PHE A 292 -24.79 25.91 -21.03
CA PHE A 292 -23.75 26.61 -20.28
C PHE A 292 -23.47 25.89 -18.95
N LEU A 293 -24.50 25.54 -18.19
CA LEU A 293 -24.35 24.87 -16.90
C LEU A 293 -23.76 23.46 -17.07
N LEU A 294 -24.14 22.74 -18.14
CA LEU A 294 -23.54 21.42 -18.45
C LEU A 294 -22.03 21.53 -18.65
N TYR A 295 -21.57 22.47 -19.48
CA TYR A 295 -20.14 22.65 -19.74
C TYR A 295 -19.40 23.16 -18.50
N PHE A 296 -20.02 24.06 -17.73
CA PHE A 296 -19.45 24.57 -16.48
C PHE A 296 -19.16 23.46 -15.47
N THR A 297 -20.15 22.57 -15.24
CA THR A 297 -19.98 21.43 -14.34
C THR A 297 -19.07 20.36 -14.93
N ALA A 298 -19.09 20.16 -16.25
CA ALA A 298 -18.22 19.19 -16.92
C ALA A 298 -16.74 19.57 -16.84
N VAL A 299 -16.39 20.85 -17.00
CA VAL A 299 -14.99 21.32 -16.86
C VAL A 299 -14.43 21.04 -15.46
N THR A 300 -15.23 21.31 -14.42
CA THR A 300 -14.85 21.02 -13.05
C THR A 300 -14.67 19.52 -12.81
N GLY A 301 -15.62 18.70 -13.28
CA GLY A 301 -15.57 17.25 -13.17
C GLY A 301 -14.41 16.63 -13.94
N PHE A 302 -14.12 17.12 -15.15
CA PHE A 302 -12.97 16.66 -15.93
C PHE A 302 -11.64 16.83 -15.20
N THR A 303 -11.46 17.98 -14.54
CA THR A 303 -10.30 18.24 -13.69
C THR A 303 -10.15 17.20 -12.58
N ASN A 304 -11.25 16.91 -11.88
CA ASN A 304 -11.23 15.95 -10.78
C ASN A 304 -10.83 14.56 -11.27
N TRP A 305 -11.31 14.15 -12.45
CA TRP A 305 -10.94 12.85 -13.02
C TRP A 305 -9.43 12.75 -13.31
N VAL A 306 -8.83 13.80 -13.89
CA VAL A 306 -7.38 13.80 -14.17
C VAL A 306 -6.58 13.72 -12.86
N THR A 307 -6.94 14.51 -11.85
CA THR A 307 -6.28 14.47 -10.54
C THR A 307 -6.41 13.07 -9.91
N THR A 308 -7.60 12.49 -9.97
CA THR A 308 -7.87 11.14 -9.42
C THR A 308 -7.04 10.06 -10.14
N ILE A 309 -6.90 10.12 -11.47
CA ILE A 309 -6.03 9.20 -12.23
C ILE A 309 -4.60 9.25 -11.71
N LEU A 310 -4.06 10.47 -11.55
CA LEU A 310 -2.68 10.66 -11.13
C LEU A 310 -2.44 10.18 -9.69
N GLU A 311 -3.36 10.47 -8.78
CA GLU A 311 -3.30 10.01 -7.39
C GLU A 311 -3.31 8.47 -7.29
N HIS A 312 -4.24 7.82 -7.99
CA HIS A 312 -4.34 6.36 -7.96
C HIS A 312 -3.19 5.67 -8.68
N ALA A 313 -2.63 6.28 -9.73
CA ALA A 313 -1.42 5.78 -10.36
C ALA A 313 -0.21 5.81 -9.40
N ILE A 314 -0.05 6.89 -8.62
CA ILE A 314 0.99 7.00 -7.58
C ILE A 314 0.78 5.96 -6.47
N LYS A 315 -0.48 5.81 -6.00
CA LYS A 315 -0.83 4.81 -4.97
C LYS A 315 -0.51 3.39 -5.45
N LEU A 316 -0.90 3.05 -6.68
CA LEU A 316 -0.60 1.75 -7.28
C LEU A 316 0.90 1.50 -7.43
N HIS A 317 1.67 2.50 -7.84
CA HIS A 317 3.12 2.37 -7.90
C HIS A 317 3.73 2.06 -6.53
N ARG A 318 3.30 2.76 -5.48
CA ARG A 318 3.74 2.51 -4.10
C ARG A 318 3.37 1.12 -3.60
N GLN A 319 2.13 0.69 -3.88
CA GLN A 319 1.65 -0.66 -3.53
C GLN A 319 2.41 -1.75 -4.29
N SER A 320 2.80 -1.48 -5.54
CA SER A 320 3.66 -2.38 -6.31
C SER A 320 5.05 -2.55 -5.68
N LEU A 321 5.63 -1.47 -5.14
CA LEU A 321 6.90 -1.56 -4.41
C LEU A 321 6.75 -2.40 -3.14
N ASN A 322 5.68 -2.21 -2.39
CA ASN A 322 5.37 -3.02 -1.21
C ASN A 322 5.16 -4.51 -1.58
N THR A 323 4.51 -4.77 -2.71
CA THR A 323 4.33 -6.14 -3.21
C THR A 323 5.67 -6.78 -3.64
N ASN A 324 6.64 -6.01 -4.15
CA ASN A 324 7.98 -6.52 -4.40
C ASN A 324 8.68 -6.96 -3.11
N GLU A 325 8.61 -6.15 -2.04
CA GLU A 325 9.18 -6.51 -0.73
C GLU A 325 8.50 -7.76 -0.13
N TYR A 326 7.19 -7.90 -0.30
CA TYR A 326 6.45 -9.09 0.10
C TYR A 326 6.90 -10.34 -0.66
N ARG A 327 7.02 -10.24 -1.99
CA ARG A 327 7.46 -11.36 -2.84
C ARG A 327 8.92 -11.72 -2.62
N GLU A 328 9.77 -10.76 -2.24
CA GLU A 328 11.17 -11.00 -1.90
C GLU A 328 11.30 -12.02 -0.74
N LEU A 329 10.41 -11.95 0.26
CA LEU A 329 10.37 -12.95 1.33
C LEU A 329 9.90 -14.32 0.81
N LEU A 330 8.79 -14.37 0.07
CA LEU A 330 8.24 -15.65 -0.40
C LEU A 330 9.20 -16.40 -1.33
N GLU A 331 9.99 -15.65 -2.10
CA GLU A 331 10.98 -16.17 -3.04
C GLU A 331 12.39 -16.20 -2.45
N TYR A 332 12.51 -16.02 -1.12
CA TYR A 332 13.81 -16.06 -0.47
C TYR A 332 14.46 -17.43 -0.67
N PRO A 333 15.72 -17.49 -1.13
CA PRO A 333 16.36 -18.76 -1.49
C PRO A 333 16.51 -19.69 -0.28
N GLU A 334 16.18 -20.95 -0.50
CA GLU A 334 16.35 -22.02 0.50
C GLU A 334 17.64 -22.80 0.19
N PRO A 335 18.64 -22.77 1.09
CA PRO A 335 19.86 -23.56 0.91
C PRO A 335 19.61 -25.08 0.93
N PHE A 336 18.59 -25.52 1.66
CA PHE A 336 18.20 -26.92 1.75
C PHE A 336 16.75 -27.09 1.37
N LYS A 337 16.45 -28.17 0.68
CA LYS A 337 15.08 -28.61 0.41
C LYS A 337 14.74 -29.72 1.40
N PHE A 338 13.79 -29.45 2.29
CA PHE A 338 13.34 -30.44 3.26
C PHE A 338 12.65 -31.65 2.63
N GLU A 339 12.10 -31.49 1.42
CA GLU A 339 11.39 -32.54 0.66
C GLU A 339 12.33 -33.63 0.14
N ASP A 340 13.61 -33.32 -0.01
CA ASP A 340 14.63 -34.27 -0.50
C ASP A 340 15.29 -35.07 0.63
N GLY A 341 14.88 -34.87 1.88
CA GLY A 341 15.44 -35.55 3.05
C GLY A 341 14.88 -36.96 3.22
N LEU A 342 15.74 -37.89 3.64
CA LEU A 342 15.30 -39.23 4.03
C LEU A 342 14.61 -39.15 5.42
N PRO A 343 13.38 -39.68 5.57
CA PRO A 343 12.72 -39.68 6.85
C PRO A 343 13.49 -40.56 7.85
N LEU A 344 13.84 -39.98 8.97
CA LEU A 344 14.49 -40.72 10.07
C LEU A 344 13.46 -41.65 10.69
N LYS A 345 13.48 -42.93 10.30
CA LYS A 345 12.61 -43.95 10.91
C LYS A 345 13.15 -44.27 12.29
N LYS A 346 12.36 -43.98 13.31
CA LYS A 346 12.67 -44.37 14.68
C LYS A 346 12.56 -45.91 14.80
N ASP A 347 13.70 -46.59 14.78
CA ASP A 347 13.77 -48.00 15.03
C ASP A 347 14.20 -48.21 16.50
N VAL A 348 13.27 -48.64 17.34
CA VAL A 348 13.49 -48.83 18.79
C VAL A 348 14.49 -49.91 19.08
N SER A 349 14.79 -50.75 18.09
CA SER A 349 15.72 -51.88 18.22
C SER A 349 17.17 -51.55 17.81
N LYS A 350 17.43 -50.32 17.27
CA LYS A 350 18.76 -49.91 16.81
C LYS A 350 19.39 -48.90 17.75
N ASP A 351 20.62 -49.18 18.11
CA ASP A 351 21.51 -48.21 18.75
C ASP A 351 22.06 -47.24 17.68
N TYR A 352 21.75 -45.98 17.84
CA TYR A 352 22.23 -44.93 16.92
C TYR A 352 23.52 -44.33 17.45
N THR A 353 24.57 -44.42 16.63
CA THR A 353 25.87 -43.74 16.88
C THR A 353 25.96 -42.52 15.98
N ILE A 354 26.35 -41.37 16.54
CA ILE A 354 26.59 -40.14 15.78
C ILE A 354 28.09 -39.98 15.59
N THR A 355 28.53 -39.97 14.36
CA THR A 355 29.94 -39.80 14.01
C THR A 355 30.12 -38.48 13.21
N LEU A 356 31.02 -37.66 13.69
CA LEU A 356 31.51 -36.43 13.00
C LEU A 356 32.90 -36.76 12.47
N GLU A 357 33.11 -36.63 11.16
CA GLU A 357 34.37 -36.87 10.49
C GLU A 357 34.83 -35.62 9.80
N ASP A 358 35.92 -35.01 10.25
CA ASP A 358 36.54 -33.79 9.70
C ASP A 358 35.56 -32.63 9.50
N VAL A 359 34.65 -32.45 10.45
CA VAL A 359 33.59 -31.44 10.34
C VAL A 359 34.13 -30.03 10.63
N SER A 360 34.05 -29.17 9.63
CA SER A 360 34.33 -27.74 9.78
C SER A 360 33.05 -26.94 9.53
N PHE A 361 32.86 -25.90 10.31
CA PHE A 361 31.68 -25.04 10.21
C PHE A 361 32.00 -23.56 10.38
N ARG A 362 31.40 -22.71 9.51
CA ARG A 362 31.51 -21.27 9.54
C ARG A 362 30.11 -20.64 9.52
N TYR A 363 29.85 -19.70 10.43
CA TYR A 363 28.62 -18.91 10.35
C TYR A 363 28.64 -18.02 9.10
N PRO A 364 27.48 -17.76 8.48
CA PRO A 364 27.39 -16.75 7.43
C PRO A 364 27.93 -15.41 7.92
N ASP A 365 28.60 -14.69 7.00
CA ASP A 365 29.17 -13.36 7.27
C ASP A 365 30.35 -13.31 8.27
N THR A 366 30.99 -14.45 8.61
CA THR A 366 32.23 -14.51 9.37
C THR A 366 33.41 -14.94 8.52
N GLU A 367 34.59 -14.35 8.75
CA GLU A 367 35.81 -14.69 8.00
C GLU A 367 36.49 -15.96 8.51
N LYS A 368 36.26 -16.34 9.78
CA LYS A 368 36.97 -17.46 10.42
C LYS A 368 36.00 -18.62 10.70
N ASP A 369 36.51 -19.83 10.55
CA ASP A 369 35.78 -21.02 10.93
C ASP A 369 35.46 -21.03 12.42
N THR A 370 34.23 -21.40 12.74
CA THR A 370 33.76 -21.52 14.12
C THR A 370 34.15 -22.87 14.70
N LEU A 371 34.05 -23.90 13.87
CA LEU A 371 34.54 -25.24 14.13
C LEU A 371 35.51 -25.61 13.01
N SER A 372 36.61 -26.28 13.32
CA SER A 372 37.62 -26.72 12.35
C SER A 372 38.04 -28.16 12.65
N HIS A 373 37.92 -29.02 11.67
CA HIS A 373 38.42 -30.39 11.71
C HIS A 373 37.96 -31.21 12.92
N ILE A 374 36.67 -31.11 13.30
CA ILE A 374 36.11 -31.84 14.42
C ILE A 374 35.90 -33.32 14.08
N ASN A 375 36.53 -34.19 14.84
CA ASN A 375 36.35 -35.65 14.79
C ASN A 375 35.79 -36.10 16.13
N LEU A 376 34.56 -36.65 16.12
CA LEU A 376 33.88 -37.05 17.35
C LEU A 376 32.90 -38.17 17.05
N THR A 377 32.92 -39.21 17.91
CA THR A 377 31.91 -40.28 17.87
C THR A 377 31.18 -40.30 19.18
N ILE A 378 29.84 -40.28 19.11
CA ILE A 378 28.95 -40.35 20.29
C ILE A 378 28.16 -41.66 20.15
N HIS A 379 28.35 -42.56 21.11
CA HIS A 379 27.68 -43.87 21.15
C HIS A 379 26.26 -43.75 21.73
N ALA A 380 25.41 -44.73 21.40
CA ALA A 380 24.06 -44.78 21.95
C ALA A 380 24.05 -44.79 23.48
N GLY A 381 23.26 -43.89 24.09
CA GLY A 381 23.18 -43.75 25.55
C GLY A 381 24.36 -43.00 26.21
N GLU A 382 25.36 -42.61 25.46
CA GLU A 382 26.51 -41.85 25.99
C GLU A 382 26.10 -40.42 26.39
N LYS A 383 26.64 -39.96 27.52
CA LYS A 383 26.50 -38.57 27.99
C LYS A 383 27.82 -37.84 27.79
N LEU A 384 27.83 -36.92 26.83
CA LEU A 384 28.99 -36.08 26.52
C LEU A 384 28.84 -34.70 27.17
N ALA A 385 29.87 -34.26 27.92
CA ALA A 385 29.95 -32.91 28.46
C ALA A 385 30.98 -32.08 27.69
N ILE A 386 30.54 -30.98 27.07
CA ILE A 386 31.41 -30.04 26.37
C ILE A 386 31.77 -28.90 27.32
N VAL A 387 33.03 -28.82 27.72
CA VAL A 387 33.56 -27.78 28.63
C VAL A 387 34.52 -26.88 27.88
N ALA A 388 34.33 -25.57 27.99
CA ALA A 388 35.22 -24.57 27.41
C ALA A 388 34.97 -23.20 28.09
N LEU A 389 35.89 -22.25 27.88
CA LEU A 389 35.72 -20.89 28.36
C LEU A 389 34.49 -20.21 27.79
N ASN A 390 33.95 -19.19 28.48
CA ASN A 390 32.84 -18.42 27.95
C ASN A 390 33.25 -17.71 26.64
N GLY A 391 32.41 -17.84 25.62
CA GLY A 391 32.72 -17.37 24.27
C GLY A 391 33.43 -18.37 23.35
N ALA A 392 33.83 -19.56 23.85
CA ALA A 392 34.52 -20.59 23.07
C ALA A 392 33.58 -21.45 22.18
N ARG A 393 32.40 -20.91 21.80
CA ARG A 393 31.49 -21.50 20.79
C ARG A 393 30.99 -22.92 21.09
N LYS A 394 30.82 -23.26 22.38
CA LYS A 394 30.36 -24.59 22.86
C LYS A 394 29.03 -25.05 22.29
N THR A 395 28.10 -24.14 22.05
CA THR A 395 26.77 -24.42 21.54
C THR A 395 26.72 -24.79 20.07
N THR A 396 27.73 -24.38 19.30
CA THR A 396 27.77 -24.60 17.85
C THR A 396 27.78 -26.08 17.44
N PRO A 397 28.55 -27.00 18.09
CA PRO A 397 28.51 -28.42 17.77
C PRO A 397 27.19 -29.12 18.12
N VAL A 398 26.43 -28.55 19.06
CA VAL A 398 25.13 -29.10 19.51
C VAL A 398 23.97 -28.65 18.64
N GLN A 399 24.10 -27.45 18.05
CA GLN A 399 23.06 -26.84 17.20
C GLN A 399 23.18 -27.20 15.73
N ARG A 400 24.27 -27.89 15.35
CA ARG A 400 24.55 -28.32 13.99
C ARG A 400 24.66 -29.83 13.90
#